data_566599686405b6f0f142d10853a12732
#
_entry.id   566599686405b6f0f142d10853a12732
#
_cell.length_a   1.000
_cell.length_b   1.000
_cell.length_c   1.000
_cell.angle_alpha   90.00
_cell.angle_beta   90.00
_cell.angle_gamma   90.00
#
_symmetry.space_group_name_H-M   'P 1'
#
loop_
_entity.id
_entity.type
_entity.pdbx_description
1 polymer ?
#
loop_
_entity_poly.entity_id
_entity_poly.type
_entity_poly.pdbx_seq_one_letter_code
_entity_poly.pdbx_strand_id
1 'polypeptide(L)'
;MGMDMYVEKIRRDPTDKLVVIEREELCYWRKFWDLHDALGLYGAEDYGDDVPMTKEDVERAIDFATHNEDYFGGFDSVPQLCELLRDYDTYKKDGWDIVYNANW
;
A
#
# COMPACT_ATOMS: atom_id res chain seq x y z
N MET A 1 19.68 -7.58 -3.33
CA MET A 1 18.71 -6.64 -3.91
C MET A 1 17.64 -6.34 -2.88
N GLY A 2 17.21 -5.10 -2.83
CA GLY A 2 16.16 -4.69 -1.90
C GLY A 2 14.79 -4.70 -2.56
N MET A 3 13.75 -4.91 -1.77
CA MET A 3 12.37 -4.71 -2.21
C MET A 3 11.88 -3.38 -1.66
N ASP A 4 11.40 -2.52 -2.53
CA ASP A 4 10.74 -1.27 -2.15
C ASP A 4 9.22 -1.47 -2.22
N MET A 5 8.54 -1.18 -1.12
CA MET A 5 7.11 -1.40 -0.97
C MET A 5 6.40 -0.06 -0.81
N TYR A 6 5.36 0.16 -1.60
CA TYR A 6 4.63 1.43 -1.60
C TYR A 6 3.13 1.19 -1.43
N VAL A 7 2.50 2.03 -0.62
CA VAL A 7 1.05 2.23 -0.68
C VAL A 7 0.82 3.65 -1.15
N GLU A 8 0.04 3.79 -2.20
CA GLU A 8 -0.17 5.08 -2.86
C GLU A 8 -1.65 5.35 -3.08
N LYS A 9 -2.02 6.63 -3.12
CA LYS A 9 -3.32 7.02 -3.65
C LYS A 9 -3.11 7.54 -5.05
N ILE A 10 -3.97 7.10 -5.97
CA ILE A 10 -3.88 7.46 -7.39
C ILE A 10 -5.23 7.95 -7.90
N ARG A 11 -5.19 8.82 -8.90
CA ARG A 11 -6.36 9.18 -9.69
C ARG A 11 -6.13 8.76 -11.12
N ARG A 12 -7.20 8.23 -11.72
CA ARG A 12 -7.17 7.77 -13.10
C ARG A 12 -7.93 8.75 -13.99
N ASP A 13 -7.54 8.79 -15.26
CA ASP A 13 -8.23 9.60 -16.25
C ASP A 13 -9.71 9.16 -16.33
N PRO A 14 -10.68 10.08 -16.22
CA PRO A 14 -12.11 9.71 -16.32
C PRO A 14 -12.48 9.06 -17.65
N THR A 15 -11.74 9.36 -18.72
CA THR A 15 -12.00 8.81 -20.05
C THR A 15 -11.21 7.56 -20.35
N ASP A 16 -10.10 7.33 -19.62
CA ASP A 16 -9.26 6.14 -19.77
C ASP A 16 -8.76 5.68 -18.40
N LYS A 17 -9.44 4.69 -17.83
CA LYS A 17 -9.13 4.17 -16.50
C LYS A 17 -7.77 3.47 -16.39
N LEU A 18 -7.11 3.21 -17.51
CA LEU A 18 -5.76 2.64 -17.51
C LEU A 18 -4.67 3.70 -17.31
N VAL A 19 -5.02 4.98 -17.46
CA VAL A 19 -4.06 6.08 -17.34
C VAL A 19 -4.15 6.69 -15.93
N VAL A 20 -3.03 6.68 -15.22
CA VAL A 20 -2.90 7.34 -13.91
C VAL A 20 -2.44 8.77 -14.14
N ILE A 21 -3.24 9.74 -13.69
CA ILE A 21 -2.95 11.17 -13.89
C ILE A 21 -2.36 11.82 -12.64
N GLU A 22 -2.60 11.25 -11.47
CA GLU A 22 -2.05 11.74 -10.20
C GLU A 22 -1.63 10.56 -9.34
N ARG A 23 -0.52 10.72 -8.60
CA ARG A 23 0.01 9.69 -7.71
C ARG A 23 0.67 10.35 -6.51
N GLU A 24 0.33 9.87 -5.31
CA GLU A 24 0.93 10.35 -4.07
C GLU A 24 1.24 9.18 -3.15
N GLU A 25 2.49 9.12 -2.67
CA GLU A 25 2.93 8.09 -1.73
C GLU A 25 2.30 8.31 -0.36
N LEU A 26 1.73 7.24 0.20
CA LEU A 26 1.16 7.24 1.55
C LEU A 26 2.01 6.45 2.52
N CYS A 27 2.54 5.32 2.08
CA CYS A 27 3.40 4.45 2.88
C CYS A 27 4.57 3.97 2.04
N TYR A 28 5.73 3.83 2.69
CA TYR A 28 6.94 3.31 2.05
C TYR A 28 7.73 2.47 3.05
N TRP A 29 8.08 1.24 2.64
CA TRP A 29 8.94 0.35 3.42
C TRP A 29 9.90 -0.39 2.50
N ARG A 30 10.99 -0.89 3.10
CA ARG A 30 11.96 -1.71 2.35
C ARG A 30 12.07 -3.07 3.00
N LYS A 31 12.13 -4.10 2.17
CA LYS A 31 12.49 -5.47 2.58
C LYS A 31 11.57 -6.07 3.65
N PHE A 32 10.35 -5.61 3.78
CA PHE A 32 9.40 -6.18 4.72
C PHE A 32 8.65 -7.34 4.05
N TRP A 33 9.41 -8.38 3.71
CA TRP A 33 8.93 -9.52 2.93
C TRP A 33 7.75 -10.23 3.59
N ASP A 34 7.78 -10.37 4.92
CA ASP A 34 6.71 -11.05 5.63
C ASP A 34 5.39 -10.29 5.55
N LEU A 35 5.43 -8.96 5.57
CA LEU A 35 4.24 -8.15 5.36
C LEU A 35 3.72 -8.29 3.92
N HIS A 36 4.63 -8.30 2.95
CA HIS A 36 4.26 -8.50 1.55
C HIS A 36 3.53 -9.83 1.37
N ASP A 37 4.03 -10.90 1.95
CA ASP A 37 3.39 -12.22 1.91
C ASP A 37 2.04 -12.21 2.64
N ALA A 38 1.96 -11.55 3.79
CA ALA A 38 0.73 -11.48 4.58
C ALA A 38 -0.40 -10.74 3.85
N LEU A 39 -0.04 -9.74 3.04
CA LEU A 39 -1.01 -9.01 2.23
C LEU A 39 -1.61 -9.88 1.12
N GLY A 40 -0.82 -10.80 0.56
CA GLY A 40 -1.29 -11.67 -0.51
C GLY A 40 -1.59 -10.95 -1.82
N LEU A 41 -1.08 -9.74 -2.02
CA LEU A 41 -1.32 -8.93 -3.22
C LEU A 41 -0.23 -9.18 -4.25
N TYR A 42 -0.11 -10.42 -4.69
CA TYR A 42 1.01 -10.88 -5.51
C TYR A 42 1.09 -10.24 -6.91
N GLY A 43 -0.01 -9.72 -7.42
CA GLY A 43 0.02 -8.96 -8.68
C GLY A 43 0.92 -7.73 -8.63
N ALA A 44 1.16 -7.18 -7.44
CA ALA A 44 2.05 -6.04 -7.26
C ALA A 44 3.52 -6.37 -7.51
N GLU A 45 3.88 -7.65 -7.53
CA GLU A 45 5.25 -8.10 -7.76
C GLU A 45 5.67 -7.97 -9.22
N ASP A 46 4.71 -7.94 -10.14
CA ASP A 46 4.98 -7.93 -11.56
C ASP A 46 5.21 -6.50 -12.04
N TYR A 47 6.47 -6.09 -12.04
CA TYR A 47 6.92 -4.80 -12.60
C TYR A 47 6.31 -3.57 -11.91
N GLY A 48 6.00 -3.70 -10.63
CA GLY A 48 5.44 -2.59 -9.86
C GLY A 48 4.00 -2.26 -10.23
N ASP A 49 3.25 -3.25 -10.71
CA ASP A 49 1.84 -3.05 -11.02
C ASP A 49 1.06 -2.60 -9.79
N ASP A 50 0.14 -1.67 -9.99
CA ASP A 50 -0.73 -1.18 -8.94
C ASP A 50 -1.85 -2.17 -8.68
N VAL A 51 -1.91 -2.71 -7.46
CA VAL A 51 -2.95 -3.65 -7.04
C VAL A 51 -3.87 -2.94 -6.06
N PRO A 52 -5.20 -2.93 -6.30
CA PRO A 52 -6.14 -2.29 -5.39
C PRO A 52 -6.00 -2.85 -3.97
N MET A 53 -5.94 -1.95 -2.99
CA MET A 53 -5.84 -2.30 -1.58
C MET A 53 -7.14 -1.91 -0.89
N THR A 54 -7.83 -2.90 -0.32
CA THR A 54 -9.09 -2.67 0.38
C THR A 54 -8.83 -2.20 1.81
N LYS A 55 -9.90 -1.72 2.46
CA LYS A 55 -9.81 -1.33 3.87
C LYS A 55 -9.45 -2.52 4.75
N GLU A 56 -9.99 -3.71 4.43
CA GLU A 56 -9.66 -4.96 5.13
C GLU A 56 -8.18 -5.31 4.95
N ASP A 57 -7.61 -5.06 3.78
CA ASP A 57 -6.19 -5.26 3.54
C ASP A 57 -5.35 -4.37 4.46
N VAL A 58 -5.76 -3.10 4.64
CA VAL A 58 -5.08 -2.17 5.54
C VAL A 58 -5.16 -2.66 6.98
N GLU A 59 -6.33 -3.09 7.42
CA GLU A 59 -6.54 -3.63 8.78
C GLU A 59 -5.68 -4.86 9.03
N ARG A 60 -5.60 -5.78 8.06
CA ARG A 60 -4.76 -6.96 8.13
C ARG A 60 -3.28 -6.60 8.19
N ALA A 61 -2.86 -5.60 7.43
CA ALA A 61 -1.49 -5.12 7.45
C ALA A 61 -1.12 -4.52 8.81
N ILE A 62 -2.03 -3.76 9.42
CA ILE A 62 -1.83 -3.19 10.77
C ILE A 62 -1.66 -4.30 11.80
N ASP A 63 -2.53 -5.30 11.76
CA ASP A 63 -2.48 -6.43 12.69
C ASP A 63 -1.15 -7.17 12.55
N PHE A 64 -0.73 -7.47 11.34
CA PHE A 64 0.54 -8.14 11.09
C PHE A 64 1.71 -7.29 11.56
N ALA A 65 1.76 -6.03 11.18
CA ALA A 65 2.86 -5.13 11.52
C ALA A 65 2.98 -4.91 13.03
N THR A 66 1.84 -4.84 13.74
CA THR A 66 1.81 -4.69 15.19
C THR A 66 2.48 -5.88 15.90
N HIS A 67 2.30 -7.09 15.36
CA HIS A 67 2.89 -8.30 15.93
C HIS A 67 4.34 -8.54 15.47
N ASN A 68 4.85 -7.73 14.54
CA ASN A 68 6.16 -7.91 13.92
C ASN A 68 6.97 -6.60 13.90
N GLU A 69 6.82 -5.76 14.92
CA GLU A 69 7.49 -4.46 15.01
C GLU A 69 9.01 -4.54 14.99
N ASP A 70 9.56 -5.66 15.44
CA ASP A 70 11.01 -5.88 15.49
C ASP A 70 11.62 -6.18 14.11
N TYR A 71 10.79 -6.41 13.10
CA TYR A 71 11.25 -6.66 11.75
C TYR A 71 11.72 -5.38 11.08
N PHE A 72 12.61 -5.55 10.12
CA PHE A 72 13.14 -4.46 9.31
C PHE A 72 11.98 -3.72 8.63
N GLY A 73 11.85 -2.44 8.90
CA GLY A 73 10.75 -1.61 8.38
C GLY A 73 9.50 -1.62 9.24
N GLY A 74 9.42 -2.51 10.26
CA GLY A 74 8.22 -2.63 11.08
C GLY A 74 7.93 -1.39 11.92
N PHE A 75 8.96 -0.69 12.38
CA PHE A 75 8.80 0.50 13.21
C PHE A 75 8.00 1.62 12.54
N ASP A 76 8.21 1.80 11.23
CA ASP A 76 7.56 2.89 10.50
C ASP A 76 6.22 2.50 9.90
N SER A 77 5.96 1.18 9.79
CA SER A 77 4.78 0.69 9.10
C SER A 77 3.48 0.93 9.88
N VAL A 78 3.49 0.70 11.19
CA VAL A 78 2.26 0.82 12.00
C VAL A 78 1.71 2.25 11.99
N PRO A 79 2.49 3.30 12.28
CA PRO A 79 1.98 4.67 12.22
C PRO A 79 1.45 5.04 10.83
N GLN A 80 2.16 4.68 9.79
CA GLN A 80 1.76 4.99 8.41
C GLN A 80 0.45 4.29 8.04
N LEU A 81 0.31 3.02 8.40
CA LEU A 81 -0.90 2.24 8.13
C LEU A 81 -2.09 2.74 8.95
N CYS A 82 -1.88 3.13 10.20
CA CYS A 82 -2.94 3.69 11.03
C CYS A 82 -3.46 5.02 10.47
N GLU A 83 -2.57 5.88 9.99
CA GLU A 83 -2.94 7.11 9.31
C GLU A 83 -3.75 6.83 8.05
N LEU A 84 -3.30 5.86 7.26
CA LEU A 84 -4.01 5.43 6.06
C LEU A 84 -5.41 4.92 6.39
N LEU A 85 -5.54 4.09 7.42
CA LEU A 85 -6.85 3.56 7.82
C LEU A 85 -7.79 4.68 8.25
N ARG A 86 -7.28 5.65 9.02
CA ARG A 86 -8.07 6.81 9.46
C ARG A 86 -8.62 7.59 8.27
N ASP A 87 -7.83 7.78 7.25
CA ASP A 87 -8.17 8.64 6.11
C ASP A 87 -8.67 7.87 4.88
N TYR A 88 -8.76 6.53 4.97
CA TYR A 88 -9.10 5.67 3.84
C TYR A 88 -10.42 6.06 3.18
N ASP A 89 -11.48 6.17 3.97
CA ASP A 89 -12.82 6.49 3.45
C ASP A 89 -12.85 7.90 2.86
N THR A 90 -12.13 8.86 3.46
CA THR A 90 -12.01 10.22 2.96
C THR A 90 -11.34 10.24 1.60
N TYR A 91 -10.24 9.50 1.43
CA TYR A 91 -9.56 9.40 0.13
C TYR A 91 -10.47 8.81 -0.92
N LYS A 92 -11.17 7.73 -0.60
CA LYS A 92 -12.11 7.09 -1.54
C LYS A 92 -13.23 8.04 -1.94
N LYS A 93 -13.76 8.79 -0.99
CA LYS A 93 -14.83 9.77 -1.23
C LYS A 93 -14.35 10.91 -2.14
N ASP A 94 -13.08 11.28 -2.03
CA ASP A 94 -12.47 12.33 -2.84
C ASP A 94 -12.05 11.84 -4.25
N GLY A 95 -12.36 10.60 -4.59
CA GLY A 95 -12.08 10.05 -5.91
C GLY A 95 -10.71 9.40 -6.07
N TRP A 96 -10.00 9.15 -4.97
CA TRP A 96 -8.73 8.45 -5.00
C TRP A 96 -8.93 6.93 -4.94
N ASP A 97 -8.07 6.20 -5.63
CA ASP A 97 -7.92 4.76 -5.48
C ASP A 97 -6.69 4.49 -4.63
N ILE A 98 -6.79 3.55 -3.70
CA ILE A 98 -5.67 3.14 -2.86
C ILE A 98 -5.09 1.88 -3.44
N VAL A 99 -3.79 1.90 -3.73
CA VAL A 99 -3.11 0.80 -4.40
C VAL A 99 -1.80 0.44 -3.68
N TYR A 100 -1.41 -0.81 -3.83
CA TYR A 100 -0.14 -1.34 -3.34
C TYR A 100 0.72 -1.75 -4.53
N ASN A 101 2.01 -1.44 -4.47
CA ASN A 101 2.97 -1.95 -5.44
C ASN A 101 4.32 -2.23 -4.76
N ALA A 102 5.09 -3.12 -5.35
CA ALA A 102 6.40 -3.48 -4.84
C ALA A 102 7.38 -3.66 -6.01
N ASN A 103 8.60 -3.20 -5.82
CA ASN A 103 9.67 -3.29 -6.81
C ASN A 103 10.94 -3.87 -6.17
N TRP A 104 11.61 -4.77 -6.88
CA TRP A 104 12.93 -5.28 -6.47
C TRP A 104 13.86 -5.54 -7.64
#